data_affea0e07da0ce71d550d67e7b8e17d6
#
_entry.id   affea0e07da0ce71d550d67e7b8e17d6
#
_cell.length_a   1.000
_cell.length_b   1.000
_cell.length_c   1.000
_cell.angle_alpha   90.00
_cell.angle_beta   90.00
_cell.angle_gamma   90.00
#
_symmetry.space_group_name_H-M   'P 1'
#
loop_
_entity.id
_entity.type
_entity.pdbx_description
1 polymer ?
#
loop_
_entity_poly.entity_id
_entity_poly.type
_entity_poly.pdbx_seq_one_letter_code
_entity_poly.pdbx_strand_id
1 'polypeptide(L)'
;KWEQGKGEGFIYDLPNFRDTENPFTGGSYREVKTLKTSDPKARGVSRAGWYADIPEEGEYAVYVSYKTLPNSTEDAHYTVNYSGGSREFIVNQTMGGGTWIYLGTFPFEAGYSDVEPVVTLDNISKKADRMVTADAVKIGGGMGNIERSPSRSDVTANPSSGGSSSKKYAQMASPDEEVAEEGESDGQEAAPAVNDSKSKGKSGRSGRFSTSGLPRFVEGARYWLHWAGLPESVYSPHHGRDDYKDDYTSRGNWVNYMAGGSRVLPNRDGLGIPVDVSFALHSDAGVRKDDSVVGTLGIYYTAGGAKYADGTPRHNSRMLTDLVMRQIVGDIRSTFEPNWTRRQMWDKSYLEAKAPEVPSTLIELLSHQNWGDMIYGLDPNFQFTVGRAIYKGLGRFVAQRKGREFIVQPLPVQSFAITREAKGKYKLSWQPTKDPLEPSAMPKKYIIFERSGGVLGFHKIAETHNTHFELKITDDEVHSFKIVAANDGGLSFPSEVLALCEGQNPNAKPALIVNGFTRVAAAGHYSQGGKAGFDSKNEFAVPYIRDISFSGYQSNDNRNAGIHRGWSNTDSVDNVIAGTTFDLVAAHGPSIGEDGMGF
;
A
#
# COMPACT_ATOMS: atom_id res chain seq x y z
N LYS A 1 -12.04 -14.16 -21.33
CA LYS A 1 -12.89 -15.29 -21.74
C LYS A 1 -12.59 -16.48 -20.83
N TRP A 2 -13.64 -17.11 -20.26
CA TRP A 2 -13.46 -18.30 -19.43
C TRP A 2 -13.25 -19.54 -20.31
N GLU A 3 -12.30 -20.37 -19.95
CA GLU A 3 -12.11 -21.70 -20.49
C GLU A 3 -12.38 -22.73 -19.39
N GLN A 4 -13.18 -23.75 -19.72
CA GLN A 4 -13.59 -24.76 -18.75
C GLN A 4 -12.59 -25.91 -18.75
N GLY A 5 -11.97 -26.18 -17.61
CA GLY A 5 -11.20 -27.40 -17.38
C GLY A 5 -12.08 -28.66 -17.30
N LYS A 6 -11.45 -29.81 -17.09
CA LYS A 6 -12.17 -31.08 -16.89
C LYS A 6 -12.65 -31.20 -15.44
N GLY A 7 -13.92 -31.53 -15.23
CA GLY A 7 -14.50 -31.85 -13.92
C GLY A 7 -15.52 -30.83 -13.43
N GLU A 8 -15.98 -31.04 -12.21
CA GLU A 8 -16.86 -30.10 -11.49
C GLU A 8 -16.01 -28.98 -10.92
N GLY A 9 -16.53 -27.79 -10.89
CA GLY A 9 -15.77 -26.62 -10.39
C GLY A 9 -16.59 -25.36 -10.44
N PHE A 10 -15.92 -24.23 -10.65
CA PHE A 10 -16.58 -22.94 -10.78
C PHE A 10 -17.52 -22.93 -11.98
N ILE A 11 -18.80 -22.73 -11.73
CA ILE A 11 -19.88 -22.77 -12.73
C ILE A 11 -20.08 -21.37 -13.31
N TYR A 12 -20.30 -21.31 -14.62
CA TYR A 12 -20.65 -20.08 -15.33
C TYR A 12 -22.15 -19.77 -15.16
N ASP A 13 -22.49 -18.53 -14.76
CA ASP A 13 -23.86 -18.20 -14.43
C ASP A 13 -24.49 -17.05 -15.26
N LEU A 14 -23.77 -16.08 -15.77
CA LEU A 14 -24.37 -14.90 -16.37
C LEU A 14 -23.87 -14.56 -17.78
N PRO A 15 -24.66 -13.77 -18.55
CA PRO A 15 -24.26 -13.34 -19.88
C PRO A 15 -22.99 -12.47 -19.85
N ASN A 16 -22.28 -12.48 -20.96
CA ASN A 16 -21.05 -11.73 -21.09
C ASN A 16 -21.28 -10.22 -20.93
N PHE A 17 -20.34 -9.59 -20.23
CA PHE A 17 -20.20 -8.16 -20.15
C PHE A 17 -20.02 -7.51 -21.54
N ARG A 18 -20.56 -6.33 -21.74
CA ARG A 18 -20.38 -5.49 -22.94
C ARG A 18 -19.49 -4.31 -22.64
N ASP A 19 -18.64 -3.94 -23.60
CA ASP A 19 -17.57 -2.94 -23.46
C ASP A 19 -18.01 -1.53 -22.99
N THR A 20 -19.26 -1.17 -23.11
CA THR A 20 -19.79 0.15 -22.73
C THR A 20 -20.57 0.14 -21.42
N GLU A 21 -20.72 -1.01 -20.79
CA GLU A 21 -21.48 -1.17 -19.56
C GLU A 21 -20.57 -1.28 -18.35
N ASN A 22 -21.08 -0.89 -17.20
CA ASN A 22 -20.35 -1.12 -15.95
C ASN A 22 -20.18 -2.62 -15.73
N PRO A 23 -18.94 -3.16 -15.70
CA PRO A 23 -18.67 -4.59 -15.57
C PRO A 23 -19.24 -5.21 -14.31
N PHE A 24 -19.51 -4.41 -13.28
CA PHE A 24 -20.04 -4.87 -12.01
C PHE A 24 -21.58 -4.98 -11.98
N THR A 25 -22.27 -4.46 -12.97
CA THR A 25 -23.74 -4.49 -13.02
C THR A 25 -24.32 -5.46 -14.04
N GLY A 26 -23.59 -5.75 -15.11
CA GLY A 26 -24.06 -6.62 -16.20
C GLY A 26 -23.13 -7.79 -16.52
N GLY A 27 -22.06 -7.96 -15.72
CA GLY A 27 -21.02 -8.94 -15.96
C GLY A 27 -21.40 -10.39 -15.61
N SER A 28 -20.52 -11.29 -15.97
CA SER A 28 -20.60 -12.70 -15.62
C SER A 28 -19.63 -13.02 -14.49
N TYR A 29 -20.00 -13.96 -13.66
CA TYR A 29 -19.13 -14.55 -12.65
C TYR A 29 -19.26 -16.06 -12.64
N ARG A 30 -18.36 -16.74 -11.93
CA ARG A 30 -18.46 -18.17 -11.67
C ARG A 30 -18.57 -18.41 -10.18
N GLU A 31 -19.21 -19.50 -9.79
CA GLU A 31 -19.38 -19.85 -8.40
C GLU A 31 -19.14 -21.34 -8.12
N VAL A 32 -18.78 -21.65 -6.89
CA VAL A 32 -18.63 -23.00 -6.40
C VAL A 32 -18.89 -23.05 -4.90
N LYS A 33 -19.39 -24.16 -4.40
CA LYS A 33 -19.54 -24.39 -2.96
C LYS A 33 -18.19 -24.58 -2.28
N THR A 34 -18.06 -24.04 -1.08
CA THR A 34 -16.88 -24.25 -0.27
C THR A 34 -16.76 -25.68 0.22
N LEU A 35 -15.52 -26.15 0.31
CA LEU A 35 -15.13 -27.42 0.90
C LEU A 35 -14.39 -27.17 2.22
N LYS A 36 -14.88 -27.78 3.31
CA LYS A 36 -14.21 -27.70 4.60
C LYS A 36 -13.01 -28.65 4.64
N THR A 37 -11.85 -28.14 4.29
CA THR A 37 -10.58 -28.86 4.33
C THR A 37 -9.43 -27.89 4.51
N SER A 38 -8.30 -28.39 4.98
CA SER A 38 -7.00 -27.68 4.93
C SER A 38 -6.02 -28.34 3.94
N ASP A 39 -6.44 -29.42 3.29
CA ASP A 39 -5.62 -30.12 2.30
C ASP A 39 -5.96 -29.62 0.88
N PRO A 40 -5.05 -28.91 0.21
CA PRO A 40 -5.27 -28.40 -1.14
C PRO A 40 -5.35 -29.50 -2.21
N LYS A 41 -5.01 -30.74 -1.87
CA LYS A 41 -5.11 -31.92 -2.72
C LYS A 41 -6.35 -32.77 -2.43
N ALA A 42 -7.20 -32.38 -1.49
CA ALA A 42 -8.42 -33.10 -1.16
C ALA A 42 -9.34 -33.21 -2.39
N ARG A 43 -10.01 -34.33 -2.48
CA ARG A 43 -11.02 -34.54 -3.54
C ARG A 43 -12.13 -33.48 -3.40
N GLY A 44 -12.47 -32.82 -4.50
CA GLY A 44 -13.49 -31.77 -4.56
C GLY A 44 -12.94 -30.37 -4.41
N VAL A 45 -11.64 -30.19 -4.20
CA VAL A 45 -11.03 -28.86 -4.30
C VAL A 45 -11.07 -28.40 -5.75
N SER A 46 -11.67 -27.24 -5.96
CA SER A 46 -11.83 -26.58 -7.25
C SER A 46 -11.04 -25.29 -7.26
N ARG A 47 -10.44 -24.93 -8.40
CA ARG A 47 -9.64 -23.72 -8.56
C ARG A 47 -10.07 -22.94 -9.78
N ALA A 48 -10.13 -21.62 -9.64
CA ALA A 48 -10.14 -20.66 -10.72
C ALA A 48 -8.75 -20.02 -10.82
N GLY A 49 -8.23 -19.88 -12.04
CA GLY A 49 -6.92 -19.27 -12.29
C GLY A 49 -7.04 -18.18 -13.34
N TRP A 50 -6.37 -17.07 -13.11
CA TRP A 50 -6.25 -15.97 -14.06
C TRP A 50 -4.82 -15.88 -14.57
N TYR A 51 -4.68 -15.89 -15.87
CA TYR A 51 -3.41 -15.79 -16.57
C TYR A 51 -3.31 -14.41 -17.20
N ALA A 52 -2.15 -13.80 -17.17
CA ALA A 52 -1.92 -12.48 -17.74
C ALA A 52 -0.67 -12.49 -18.61
N ASP A 53 -0.74 -11.72 -19.70
CA ASP A 53 0.44 -11.34 -20.49
C ASP A 53 0.98 -10.03 -19.91
N ILE A 54 2.14 -10.10 -19.28
CA ILE A 54 2.79 -8.95 -18.65
C ILE A 54 3.66 -8.26 -19.70
N PRO A 55 3.36 -7.02 -20.09
CA PRO A 55 4.00 -6.38 -21.23
C PRO A 55 5.48 -6.04 -21.01
N GLU A 56 5.86 -5.77 -19.78
CA GLU A 56 7.23 -5.44 -19.39
C GLU A 56 7.47 -5.83 -17.93
N GLU A 57 8.71 -6.10 -17.57
CA GLU A 57 9.09 -6.36 -16.20
C GLU A 57 8.82 -5.12 -15.32
N GLY A 58 8.20 -5.32 -14.15
CA GLY A 58 7.91 -4.21 -13.24
C GLY A 58 7.03 -4.58 -12.07
N GLU A 59 6.67 -3.58 -11.29
CA GLU A 59 5.72 -3.70 -10.18
C GLU A 59 4.31 -3.35 -10.63
N TYR A 60 3.40 -4.28 -10.39
CA TYR A 60 2.00 -4.17 -10.80
C TYR A 60 1.08 -4.31 -9.59
N ALA A 61 0.12 -3.41 -9.48
CA ALA A 61 -0.96 -3.54 -8.53
C ALA A 61 -1.90 -4.67 -8.96
N VAL A 62 -2.30 -5.52 -8.01
CA VAL A 62 -3.21 -6.65 -8.25
C VAL A 62 -4.51 -6.41 -7.52
N TYR A 63 -5.61 -6.57 -8.23
CA TYR A 63 -6.97 -6.42 -7.73
C TYR A 63 -7.82 -7.62 -8.13
N VAL A 64 -8.75 -7.98 -7.26
CA VAL A 64 -9.75 -9.01 -7.54
C VAL A 64 -11.16 -8.43 -7.45
N SER A 65 -12.06 -8.99 -8.25
CA SER A 65 -13.49 -8.71 -8.20
C SER A 65 -14.27 -10.01 -8.00
N TYR A 66 -15.38 -9.92 -7.29
CA TYR A 66 -16.28 -11.02 -7.02
C TYR A 66 -17.73 -10.53 -6.86
N LYS A 67 -18.66 -11.46 -6.89
CA LYS A 67 -20.07 -11.21 -6.58
C LYS A 67 -20.33 -11.55 -5.11
N THR A 68 -20.89 -10.63 -4.36
CA THR A 68 -21.43 -10.92 -3.02
C THR A 68 -22.79 -11.58 -3.15
N LEU A 69 -22.94 -12.75 -2.54
CA LEU A 69 -24.20 -13.53 -2.44
C LEU A 69 -24.62 -13.62 -0.98
N PRO A 70 -25.91 -13.90 -0.70
CA PRO A 70 -26.39 -14.05 0.68
C PRO A 70 -25.69 -15.12 1.50
N ASN A 71 -25.14 -16.15 0.84
CA ASN A 71 -24.41 -17.26 1.45
C ASN A 71 -22.93 -17.30 1.09
N SER A 72 -22.34 -16.18 0.64
CA SER A 72 -20.91 -16.07 0.37
C SER A 72 -20.06 -16.48 1.56
N THR A 73 -18.84 -16.96 1.28
CA THR A 73 -17.85 -17.29 2.32
C THR A 73 -17.20 -16.03 2.91
N GLU A 74 -16.79 -16.13 4.18
CA GLU A 74 -16.03 -15.10 4.87
C GLU A 74 -14.51 -15.24 4.66
N ASP A 75 -14.07 -16.34 4.06
CA ASP A 75 -12.67 -16.73 3.93
C ASP A 75 -12.34 -17.33 2.55
N ALA A 76 -12.58 -16.58 1.49
CA ALA A 76 -12.12 -16.95 0.15
C ALA A 76 -10.59 -16.83 0.05
N HIS A 77 -9.92 -17.88 -0.42
CA HIS A 77 -8.47 -18.00 -0.50
C HIS A 77 -7.97 -17.58 -1.88
N TYR A 78 -7.47 -16.34 -1.99
CA TYR A 78 -6.78 -15.86 -3.17
C TYR A 78 -5.27 -15.97 -2.99
N THR A 79 -4.58 -16.49 -3.99
CA THR A 79 -3.11 -16.51 -4.02
C THR A 79 -2.62 -15.71 -5.21
N VAL A 80 -1.76 -14.74 -4.97
CA VAL A 80 -1.03 -13.98 -6.01
C VAL A 80 0.33 -14.63 -6.17
N ASN A 81 0.65 -15.07 -7.40
CA ASN A 81 1.96 -15.57 -7.79
C ASN A 81 2.71 -14.47 -8.54
N TYR A 82 3.92 -14.15 -8.11
CA TYR A 82 4.71 -13.05 -8.63
C TYR A 82 6.19 -13.40 -8.66
N SER A 83 7.00 -12.61 -9.36
CA SER A 83 8.46 -12.82 -9.42
C SER A 83 9.08 -12.68 -8.04
N GLY A 84 9.46 -13.78 -7.45
CA GLY A 84 9.98 -13.82 -6.08
C GLY A 84 9.06 -14.50 -5.09
N GLY A 85 7.84 -14.92 -5.48
CA GLY A 85 7.04 -15.72 -4.58
C GLY A 85 5.54 -15.77 -4.82
N SER A 86 4.86 -16.25 -3.82
CA SER A 86 3.40 -16.15 -3.75
C SER A 86 2.94 -15.56 -2.43
N ARG A 87 1.77 -14.97 -2.44
CA ARG A 87 1.12 -14.46 -1.24
C ARG A 87 -0.35 -14.83 -1.23
N GLU A 88 -0.77 -15.44 -0.12
CA GLU A 88 -2.18 -15.76 0.13
C GLU A 88 -2.89 -14.59 0.80
N PHE A 89 -4.15 -14.39 0.39
CA PHE A 89 -5.07 -13.41 0.94
C PHE A 89 -6.39 -14.08 1.29
N ILE A 90 -6.86 -13.85 2.49
CA ILE A 90 -8.18 -14.28 2.94
C ILE A 90 -9.16 -13.13 2.74
N VAL A 91 -10.06 -13.28 1.78
CA VAL A 91 -11.01 -12.25 1.38
C VAL A 91 -12.42 -12.63 1.83
N ASN A 92 -13.06 -11.71 2.56
CA ASN A 92 -14.44 -11.88 2.98
C ASN A 92 -15.39 -11.46 1.83
N GLN A 93 -15.96 -12.45 1.14
CA GLN A 93 -16.88 -12.21 0.02
C GLN A 93 -18.32 -11.90 0.44
N THR A 94 -18.63 -11.88 1.74
CA THR A 94 -19.95 -11.44 2.23
C THR A 94 -20.18 -9.93 2.08
N MET A 95 -19.14 -9.19 1.72
CA MET A 95 -19.12 -7.75 1.54
C MET A 95 -18.15 -7.36 0.42
N GLY A 96 -18.23 -6.12 -0.08
CA GLY A 96 -17.28 -5.56 -1.04
C GLY A 96 -17.41 -6.09 -2.48
N GLY A 97 -18.42 -6.89 -2.79
CA GLY A 97 -18.67 -7.36 -4.16
C GLY A 97 -19.10 -6.21 -5.08
N GLY A 98 -18.77 -6.33 -6.37
CA GLY A 98 -19.11 -5.33 -7.38
C GLY A 98 -18.14 -4.14 -7.42
N THR A 99 -16.90 -4.33 -6.99
CA THR A 99 -15.80 -3.38 -7.14
C THR A 99 -14.46 -4.11 -7.18
N TRP A 100 -13.37 -3.37 -7.34
CA TRP A 100 -12.01 -3.88 -7.29
C TRP A 100 -11.47 -3.86 -5.86
N ILE A 101 -11.08 -5.01 -5.34
CA ILE A 101 -10.43 -5.16 -4.04
C ILE A 101 -8.92 -5.27 -4.27
N TYR A 102 -8.19 -4.30 -3.75
CA TYR A 102 -6.73 -4.26 -3.84
C TYR A 102 -6.08 -5.30 -2.92
N LEU A 103 -5.24 -6.15 -3.48
CA LEU A 103 -4.48 -7.15 -2.73
C LEU A 103 -3.05 -6.71 -2.42
N GLY A 104 -2.45 -5.93 -3.28
CA GLY A 104 -1.07 -5.47 -3.12
C GLY A 104 -0.43 -5.09 -4.45
N THR A 105 0.81 -4.62 -4.38
CA THR A 105 1.68 -4.39 -5.54
C THR A 105 2.81 -5.40 -5.49
N PHE A 106 3.07 -6.07 -6.62
CA PHE A 106 3.99 -7.19 -6.72
C PHE A 106 4.85 -7.07 -7.97
N PRO A 107 6.11 -7.52 -7.93
CA PRO A 107 6.95 -7.61 -9.11
C PRO A 107 6.51 -8.75 -10.03
N PHE A 108 6.46 -8.48 -11.32
CA PHE A 108 6.23 -9.48 -12.37
C PHE A 108 7.30 -9.37 -13.45
N GLU A 109 7.68 -10.51 -14.02
CA GLU A 109 8.49 -10.56 -15.22
C GLU A 109 7.62 -10.38 -16.47
N ALA A 110 8.22 -9.88 -17.55
CA ALA A 110 7.53 -9.76 -18.83
C ALA A 110 7.21 -11.14 -19.42
N GLY A 111 6.06 -11.25 -20.06
CA GLY A 111 5.65 -12.45 -20.79
C GLY A 111 4.38 -13.09 -20.24
N TYR A 112 4.04 -14.24 -20.83
CA TYR A 112 2.86 -15.02 -20.52
C TYR A 112 3.27 -16.41 -20.07
N SER A 113 2.73 -16.86 -18.94
CA SER A 113 2.83 -18.25 -18.49
C SER A 113 1.49 -18.95 -18.71
N ASP A 114 1.49 -20.05 -19.42
CA ASP A 114 0.34 -20.96 -19.57
C ASP A 114 0.32 -22.06 -18.51
N VAL A 115 1.36 -22.16 -17.71
CA VAL A 115 1.54 -23.20 -16.69
C VAL A 115 1.04 -22.71 -15.34
N GLU A 116 1.35 -21.49 -14.97
CA GLU A 116 1.02 -20.95 -13.65
C GLU A 116 0.22 -19.64 -13.76
N PRO A 117 -1.00 -19.61 -13.19
CA PRO A 117 -1.82 -18.40 -13.17
C PRO A 117 -1.22 -17.34 -12.23
N VAL A 118 -1.31 -16.08 -12.62
CA VAL A 118 -0.87 -14.95 -11.78
C VAL A 118 -1.72 -14.77 -10.53
N VAL A 119 -2.99 -15.16 -10.59
CA VAL A 119 -3.87 -15.23 -9.41
C VAL A 119 -4.65 -16.54 -9.44
N THR A 120 -4.76 -17.18 -8.29
CA THR A 120 -5.64 -18.34 -8.09
C THR A 120 -6.65 -18.05 -6.98
N LEU A 121 -7.81 -18.68 -7.11
CA LEU A 121 -8.84 -18.74 -6.07
C LEU A 121 -9.27 -20.18 -5.93
N ASP A 122 -9.29 -20.71 -4.72
CA ASP A 122 -9.84 -22.04 -4.46
C ASP A 122 -11.10 -21.99 -3.60
N ASN A 123 -11.75 -23.14 -3.44
CA ASN A 123 -12.98 -23.29 -2.65
C ASN A 123 -12.73 -23.85 -1.24
N ILE A 124 -11.49 -23.83 -0.78
CA ILE A 124 -11.15 -24.22 0.60
C ILE A 124 -11.73 -23.18 1.55
N SER A 125 -12.30 -23.64 2.65
CA SER A 125 -12.87 -22.76 3.69
C SER A 125 -12.96 -23.47 5.03
N LYS A 126 -13.07 -22.72 6.09
CA LYS A 126 -13.38 -23.24 7.44
C LYS A 126 -14.83 -23.74 7.57
N LYS A 127 -15.70 -23.33 6.65
CA LYS A 127 -17.13 -23.68 6.62
C LYS A 127 -17.45 -24.34 5.27
N ALA A 128 -18.11 -25.49 5.27
CA ALA A 128 -18.65 -26.10 4.06
C ALA A 128 -19.95 -25.40 3.59
N ASP A 129 -20.32 -25.67 2.34
CA ASP A 129 -21.61 -25.26 1.74
C ASP A 129 -21.87 -23.74 1.71
N ARG A 130 -20.83 -22.93 1.84
CA ARG A 130 -20.86 -21.51 1.48
C ARG A 130 -20.56 -21.35 0.00
N MET A 131 -20.70 -20.16 -0.54
CA MET A 131 -20.36 -19.86 -1.93
C MET A 131 -19.07 -19.07 -2.02
N VAL A 132 -18.19 -19.51 -2.90
CA VAL A 132 -17.06 -18.73 -3.42
C VAL A 132 -17.41 -18.28 -4.82
N THR A 133 -17.26 -17.01 -5.10
CA THR A 133 -17.50 -16.45 -6.43
C THR A 133 -16.20 -15.92 -7.02
N ALA A 134 -16.00 -16.16 -8.32
CA ALA A 134 -14.87 -15.73 -9.12
C ALA A 134 -15.37 -14.88 -10.29
N ASP A 135 -14.88 -13.64 -10.39
CA ASP A 135 -15.26 -12.75 -11.46
C ASP A 135 -14.02 -12.33 -12.26
N ALA A 136 -13.32 -11.31 -11.84
CA ALA A 136 -12.21 -10.74 -12.60
C ALA A 136 -10.98 -10.46 -11.74
N VAL A 137 -9.83 -10.44 -12.41
CA VAL A 137 -8.56 -9.95 -11.86
C VAL A 137 -8.06 -8.81 -12.73
N LYS A 138 -7.54 -7.78 -12.11
CA LYS A 138 -6.90 -6.64 -12.76
C LYS A 138 -5.45 -6.55 -12.29
N ILE A 139 -4.52 -6.50 -13.24
CA ILE A 139 -3.09 -6.43 -13.00
C ILE A 139 -2.56 -5.18 -13.65
N GLY A 140 -1.87 -4.35 -12.88
CA GLY A 140 -1.33 -3.09 -13.35
C GLY A 140 -2.38 -2.03 -13.61
N GLY A 141 -2.16 -1.29 -14.69
CA GLY A 141 -3.03 -0.17 -15.06
C GLY A 141 -3.02 0.98 -14.08
N GLY A 142 -2.16 1.03 -13.17
CA GLY A 142 -2.07 2.03 -12.11
C GLY A 142 -2.70 3.39 -12.37
N MET A 143 -2.49 4.29 -11.48
CA MET A 143 -3.17 5.58 -11.47
C MET A 143 -2.82 6.47 -12.64
N GLY A 144 -1.63 6.33 -13.21
CA GLY A 144 -1.21 7.12 -14.36
C GLY A 144 -2.03 6.90 -15.63
N ASN A 145 -2.83 5.85 -15.69
CA ASN A 145 -3.68 5.52 -16.85
C ASN A 145 -5.16 5.84 -16.64
N ILE A 146 -5.51 6.54 -15.58
CA ILE A 146 -6.89 6.94 -15.33
C ILE A 146 -7.32 8.04 -16.30
N GLU A 147 -8.51 7.90 -16.82
CA GLU A 147 -9.11 8.88 -17.69
C GLU A 147 -9.55 10.12 -16.92
N ARG A 148 -9.27 11.28 -17.49
CA ARG A 148 -9.70 12.58 -16.97
C ARG A 148 -10.93 13.10 -17.73
N SER A 149 -11.64 14.00 -17.09
CA SER A 149 -12.70 14.73 -17.74
C SER A 149 -12.19 15.50 -18.97
N PRO A 150 -12.92 15.48 -20.08
CA PRO A 150 -12.50 16.08 -21.36
C PRO A 150 -12.34 17.61 -21.35
N SER A 151 -12.67 18.27 -20.28
CA SER A 151 -12.54 19.74 -20.17
C SER A 151 -11.08 20.23 -20.03
N ARG A 152 -10.09 19.34 -19.94
CA ARG A 152 -8.67 19.68 -19.88
C ARG A 152 -7.94 19.14 -21.11
N SER A 153 -7.92 19.94 -22.17
CA SER A 153 -7.24 19.63 -23.43
C SER A 153 -5.71 19.66 -23.37
N ASP A 154 -5.13 19.99 -22.23
CA ASP A 154 -3.72 20.27 -22.02
C ASP A 154 -2.94 19.13 -21.37
N VAL A 155 -3.58 18.00 -21.12
CA VAL A 155 -2.95 16.84 -20.47
C VAL A 155 -2.35 15.85 -21.49
N THR A 156 -2.46 16.11 -22.78
CA THR A 156 -1.81 15.31 -23.83
C THR A 156 -0.33 15.64 -24.06
N ALA A 157 0.36 16.22 -23.08
CA ALA A 157 1.80 16.41 -23.15
C ALA A 157 2.49 15.06 -23.06
N ASN A 158 3.14 14.71 -24.13
CA ASN A 158 3.97 13.53 -24.31
C ASN A 158 4.94 13.39 -23.11
N PRO A 159 5.04 12.26 -22.42
CA PRO A 159 5.96 12.08 -21.30
C PRO A 159 7.44 12.27 -21.64
N SER A 160 7.76 12.36 -22.94
CA SER A 160 9.13 12.59 -23.43
C SER A 160 9.59 14.06 -23.42
N SER A 161 8.76 15.03 -23.06
CA SER A 161 9.16 16.42 -22.90
C SER A 161 9.19 16.83 -21.43
N GLY A 162 10.24 16.38 -20.75
CA GLY A 162 10.46 16.65 -19.34
C GLY A 162 10.80 18.12 -19.04
N GLY A 163 9.84 18.98 -18.96
CA GLY A 163 10.07 20.37 -18.61
C GLY A 163 8.84 21.16 -18.21
N SER A 164 7.66 20.66 -18.54
CA SER A 164 6.41 21.40 -18.36
C SER A 164 5.51 20.83 -17.24
N SER A 165 5.66 19.56 -16.88
CA SER A 165 4.79 18.92 -15.91
C SER A 165 5.10 19.33 -14.46
N SER A 166 6.38 19.57 -14.13
CA SER A 166 6.78 19.95 -12.78
C SER A 166 6.23 21.32 -12.35
N LYS A 167 6.17 22.29 -13.28
CA LYS A 167 5.63 23.62 -12.95
C LYS A 167 4.10 23.65 -12.75
N LYS A 168 3.36 22.86 -13.52
CA LYS A 168 1.91 22.73 -13.31
C LYS A 168 1.58 21.96 -12.02
N TYR A 169 2.44 21.05 -11.66
CA TYR A 169 2.32 20.26 -10.45
C TYR A 169 2.51 21.12 -9.18
N ALA A 170 3.47 22.04 -9.23
CA ALA A 170 3.74 22.99 -8.16
C ALA A 170 2.55 23.90 -7.82
N GLN A 171 1.74 24.25 -8.83
CA GLN A 171 0.54 25.07 -8.62
C GLN A 171 -0.65 24.30 -8.01
N MET A 172 -0.65 22.97 -8.06
CA MET A 172 -1.71 22.14 -7.47
C MET A 172 -1.43 21.73 -6.02
N ALA A 173 -0.23 21.93 -5.54
CA ALA A 173 0.25 21.50 -4.23
C ALA A 173 0.60 22.68 -3.31
N SER A 174 -0.16 23.76 -3.36
CA SER A 174 0.00 24.85 -2.39
C SER A 174 -0.77 24.48 -1.10
N PRO A 175 -0.06 24.20 0.00
CA PRO A 175 -0.68 23.75 1.25
C PRO A 175 -1.56 24.80 1.91
N ASP A 176 -1.33 26.07 1.59
CA ASP A 176 -2.07 27.20 2.16
C ASP A 176 -3.52 27.26 1.65
N GLU A 177 -3.77 26.77 0.42
CA GLU A 177 -5.13 26.71 -0.13
C GLU A 177 -5.96 25.55 0.46
N GLU A 178 -5.32 24.42 0.79
CA GLU A 178 -6.01 23.28 1.39
C GLU A 178 -6.49 23.58 2.82
N VAL A 179 -5.69 24.30 3.58
CA VAL A 179 -6.02 24.70 4.97
C VAL A 179 -7.08 25.79 5.00
N ALA A 180 -7.07 26.73 4.07
CA ALA A 180 -8.03 27.84 4.00
C ALA A 180 -9.44 27.36 3.59
N GLU A 181 -9.53 26.45 2.61
CA GLU A 181 -10.85 25.94 2.15
C GLU A 181 -11.49 24.95 3.12
N GLU A 182 -10.71 24.14 3.85
CA GLU A 182 -11.26 23.23 4.85
C GLU A 182 -11.73 23.92 6.13
N GLY A 183 -11.22 25.13 6.41
CA GLY A 183 -11.58 25.94 7.59
C GLY A 183 -12.78 26.86 7.44
N GLU A 184 -13.18 27.20 6.23
CA GLU A 184 -14.16 28.27 5.94
C GLU A 184 -15.58 27.80 5.60
N SER A 185 -16.04 26.65 6.02
CA SER A 185 -17.41 26.23 5.67
C SER A 185 -18.54 26.89 6.46
N ASP A 186 -18.24 27.88 7.28
CA ASP A 186 -19.28 28.67 7.96
C ASP A 186 -19.11 30.18 7.68
N GLY A 187 -19.64 30.64 6.56
CA GLY A 187 -19.98 32.03 6.31
C GLY A 187 -19.07 32.80 5.36
N GLN A 188 -19.61 33.04 4.20
CA GLN A 188 -19.36 34.14 3.25
C GLN A 188 -18.00 34.83 3.26
N GLU A 189 -17.14 34.49 2.27
CA GLU A 189 -16.63 35.46 1.31
C GLU A 189 -15.81 34.75 0.23
N ALA A 190 -15.93 35.22 -1.00
CA ALA A 190 -15.38 34.61 -2.19
C ALA A 190 -13.86 34.76 -2.25
N ALA A 191 -13.14 33.67 -2.50
CA ALA A 191 -11.76 33.68 -2.91
C ALA A 191 -11.59 34.47 -4.23
N PRO A 192 -10.45 35.14 -4.46
CA PRO A 192 -10.24 35.90 -5.69
C PRO A 192 -10.24 34.98 -6.90
N ALA A 193 -11.12 35.28 -7.83
CA ALA A 193 -11.31 34.57 -9.07
C ALA A 193 -9.99 34.51 -9.87
N VAL A 194 -9.46 33.33 -10.07
CA VAL A 194 -8.57 33.06 -11.19
C VAL A 194 -9.40 33.29 -12.46
N ASN A 195 -9.00 34.26 -13.26
CA ASN A 195 -9.65 34.65 -14.49
C ASN A 195 -9.75 33.47 -15.46
N ASP A 196 -10.84 32.76 -15.40
CA ASP A 196 -11.23 31.78 -16.41
C ASP A 196 -11.96 32.51 -17.54
N SER A 197 -11.28 32.64 -18.66
CA SER A 197 -11.88 33.21 -19.87
C SER A 197 -13.07 32.35 -20.29
N LYS A 198 -14.26 32.95 -20.20
CA LYS A 198 -15.53 32.37 -20.58
C LYS A 198 -15.50 31.75 -21.98
N SER A 199 -15.56 30.44 -22.05
CA SER A 199 -16.11 29.77 -23.24
C SER A 199 -17.47 29.17 -22.90
N LYS A 200 -18.50 29.73 -23.47
CA LYS A 200 -19.84 29.16 -23.50
C LYS A 200 -19.84 27.93 -24.40
N GLY A 201 -19.76 26.75 -23.83
CA GLY A 201 -19.85 25.47 -24.53
C GLY A 201 -21.13 24.75 -24.18
N LYS A 202 -21.88 24.38 -25.19
CA LYS A 202 -23.18 23.70 -25.17
C LYS A 202 -23.11 22.35 -24.45
N SER A 203 -24.12 22.08 -23.62
CA SER A 203 -24.42 20.78 -23.04
C SER A 203 -24.66 19.70 -24.11
N GLY A 204 -24.12 18.51 -23.87
CA GLY A 204 -24.51 17.29 -24.55
C GLY A 204 -23.45 16.68 -25.45
N ARG A 205 -22.45 16.05 -24.82
CA ARG A 205 -21.74 14.88 -25.37
C ARG A 205 -21.17 14.13 -24.16
N SER A 206 -21.45 12.84 -24.07
CA SER A 206 -20.67 11.96 -23.21
C SER A 206 -19.21 12.11 -23.65
N GLY A 207 -18.47 12.90 -22.90
CA GLY A 207 -17.13 13.25 -23.26
C GLY A 207 -16.23 12.03 -23.09
N ARG A 208 -15.42 11.76 -24.09
CA ARG A 208 -14.35 10.77 -23.98
C ARG A 208 -13.32 11.30 -22.99
N PHE A 209 -13.07 10.57 -21.94
CA PHE A 209 -12.03 10.89 -20.97
C PHE A 209 -10.65 10.64 -21.60
N SER A 210 -9.69 11.47 -21.27
CA SER A 210 -8.28 11.26 -21.59
C SER A 210 -7.53 10.76 -20.36
N THR A 211 -6.42 10.05 -20.56
CA THR A 211 -5.53 9.70 -19.46
C THR A 211 -4.93 10.96 -18.84
N SER A 212 -4.55 10.89 -17.58
CA SER A 212 -3.93 12.02 -16.88
C SER A 212 -2.59 12.41 -17.47
N GLY A 213 -1.85 11.46 -18.00
CA GLY A 213 -0.46 11.63 -18.44
C GLY A 213 0.51 11.90 -17.28
N LEU A 214 0.04 11.78 -16.04
CA LEU A 214 0.83 11.99 -14.84
C LEU A 214 1.32 10.65 -14.29
N PRO A 215 2.47 10.64 -13.59
CA PRO A 215 2.91 9.49 -12.83
C PRO A 215 1.86 9.07 -11.79
N ARG A 216 1.82 7.78 -11.49
CA ARG A 216 0.84 7.17 -10.60
C ARG A 216 0.73 7.85 -9.23
N PHE A 217 1.86 8.19 -8.61
CA PHE A 217 1.88 8.72 -7.24
C PHE A 217 1.34 10.15 -7.11
N VAL A 218 1.20 10.85 -8.23
CA VAL A 218 0.66 12.20 -8.26
C VAL A 218 -0.83 12.24 -8.61
N GLU A 219 -1.41 11.09 -8.87
CA GLU A 219 -2.85 10.98 -9.05
C GLU A 219 -3.54 10.96 -7.69
N GLY A 220 -4.47 11.89 -7.49
CA GLY A 220 -5.23 12.03 -6.26
C GLY A 220 -6.26 10.92 -6.05
N ALA A 221 -6.89 10.94 -4.89
CA ALA A 221 -7.87 9.94 -4.47
C ALA A 221 -9.02 9.77 -5.48
N ARG A 222 -9.48 10.84 -6.09
CA ARG A 222 -10.51 10.83 -7.12
C ARG A 222 -10.22 9.83 -8.24
N TYR A 223 -8.99 9.80 -8.75
CA TYR A 223 -8.59 8.93 -9.86
C TYR A 223 -8.43 7.48 -9.42
N TRP A 224 -7.90 7.25 -8.23
CA TRP A 224 -7.84 5.91 -7.64
C TRP A 224 -9.21 5.30 -7.48
N LEU A 225 -10.17 6.06 -6.99
CA LEU A 225 -11.52 5.61 -6.74
C LEU A 225 -12.28 5.33 -8.05
N HIS A 226 -12.10 6.20 -9.07
CA HIS A 226 -12.63 5.94 -10.40
C HIS A 226 -12.07 4.63 -10.96
N TRP A 227 -10.75 4.47 -10.92
CA TRP A 227 -10.11 3.27 -11.42
C TRP A 227 -10.48 2.01 -10.62
N ALA A 228 -10.76 2.13 -9.34
CA ALA A 228 -11.28 1.07 -8.50
C ALA A 228 -12.74 0.71 -8.81
N GLY A 229 -13.40 1.38 -9.74
CA GLY A 229 -14.78 1.09 -10.16
C GLY A 229 -15.85 1.62 -9.23
N LEU A 230 -15.54 2.61 -8.38
CA LEU A 230 -16.55 3.22 -7.53
C LEU A 230 -17.52 4.12 -8.35
N PRO A 231 -18.72 4.38 -7.84
CA PRO A 231 -19.68 5.27 -8.51
C PRO A 231 -19.16 6.71 -8.63
N GLU A 232 -19.56 7.41 -9.70
CA GLU A 232 -19.22 8.82 -9.91
C GLU A 232 -19.58 9.70 -8.71
N SER A 233 -20.70 9.45 -8.07
CA SER A 233 -21.13 10.17 -6.86
C SER A 233 -20.14 10.06 -5.68
N VAL A 234 -19.25 9.08 -5.69
CA VAL A 234 -18.20 8.92 -4.69
C VAL A 234 -16.95 9.68 -5.09
N TYR A 235 -16.43 9.46 -6.31
CA TYR A 235 -15.14 10.01 -6.72
C TYR A 235 -15.24 11.39 -7.43
N SER A 236 -16.41 11.79 -7.89
CA SER A 236 -16.58 13.05 -8.61
C SER A 236 -17.92 13.74 -8.23
N PRO A 237 -18.15 14.05 -6.95
CA PRO A 237 -19.42 14.61 -6.48
C PRO A 237 -19.75 15.98 -7.10
N HIS A 238 -18.77 16.69 -7.63
CA HIS A 238 -18.95 17.94 -8.36
C HIS A 238 -18.92 17.76 -9.89
N HIS A 239 -19.02 16.51 -10.36
CA HIS A 239 -19.11 16.14 -11.79
C HIS A 239 -17.91 16.62 -12.63
N GLY A 240 -16.69 16.60 -12.06
CA GLY A 240 -15.47 17.01 -12.74
C GLY A 240 -15.37 18.50 -13.05
N ARG A 241 -16.23 19.33 -12.47
CA ARG A 241 -16.18 20.79 -12.65
C ARG A 241 -15.00 21.42 -11.94
N ASP A 242 -14.61 20.82 -10.83
CA ASP A 242 -13.49 21.21 -10.00
C ASP A 242 -12.76 19.93 -9.56
N ASP A 243 -11.60 19.70 -10.18
CA ASP A 243 -10.81 18.48 -10.00
C ASP A 243 -10.30 18.36 -8.56
N TYR A 244 -9.85 19.48 -8.00
CA TYR A 244 -9.34 19.56 -6.63
C TYR A 244 -10.47 19.30 -5.60
N LYS A 245 -11.61 19.94 -5.78
CA LYS A 245 -12.78 19.73 -4.94
C LYS A 245 -13.31 18.30 -4.98
N ASP A 246 -13.38 17.70 -6.16
CA ASP A 246 -13.74 16.30 -6.30
C ASP A 246 -12.75 15.41 -5.58
N ASP A 247 -11.44 15.72 -5.66
CA ASP A 247 -10.40 14.90 -5.02
C ASP A 247 -10.56 14.87 -3.50
N TYR A 248 -10.51 16.02 -2.83
CA TYR A 248 -10.55 16.02 -1.37
C TYR A 248 -11.92 15.60 -0.80
N THR A 249 -13.02 15.88 -1.51
CA THR A 249 -14.36 15.43 -1.09
C THR A 249 -14.53 13.92 -1.25
N SER A 250 -13.92 13.34 -2.29
CA SER A 250 -14.01 11.91 -2.56
C SER A 250 -13.48 11.04 -1.43
N ARG A 251 -12.50 11.52 -0.68
CA ARG A 251 -11.84 10.78 0.42
C ARG A 251 -12.83 10.39 1.52
N GLY A 252 -13.60 11.35 2.04
CA GLY A 252 -14.66 11.09 3.02
C GLY A 252 -15.84 10.31 2.45
N ASN A 253 -16.24 10.59 1.20
CA ASN A 253 -17.30 9.86 0.51
C ASN A 253 -16.95 8.39 0.34
N TRP A 254 -15.69 8.08 0.04
CA TRP A 254 -15.21 6.71 -0.08
C TRP A 254 -15.39 5.93 1.23
N VAL A 255 -14.96 6.49 2.36
CA VAL A 255 -15.15 5.86 3.68
C VAL A 255 -16.61 5.54 3.93
N ASN A 256 -17.49 6.49 3.65
CA ASN A 256 -18.93 6.33 3.85
C ASN A 256 -19.55 5.32 2.88
N TYR A 257 -19.09 5.27 1.63
CA TYR A 257 -19.55 4.28 0.67
C TYR A 257 -19.06 2.86 1.02
N MET A 258 -17.83 2.71 1.49
CA MET A 258 -17.37 1.43 2.03
C MET A 258 -18.24 0.96 3.20
N ALA A 259 -18.55 1.85 4.14
CA ALA A 259 -19.29 1.54 5.35
C ALA A 259 -20.80 1.39 5.13
N GLY A 260 -21.34 2.00 4.07
CA GLY A 260 -22.77 1.99 3.75
C GLY A 260 -23.34 0.58 3.61
N GLY A 261 -24.51 0.31 4.17
CA GLY A 261 -25.13 -1.02 4.23
C GLY A 261 -24.56 -1.94 5.31
N SER A 262 -23.50 -1.51 6.01
CA SER A 262 -22.95 -2.26 7.14
C SER A 262 -23.64 -1.89 8.46
N ARG A 263 -23.29 -2.63 9.54
CA ARG A 263 -23.73 -2.32 10.91
C ARG A 263 -23.33 -0.91 11.37
N VAL A 264 -22.33 -0.30 10.78
CA VAL A 264 -21.80 1.02 11.15
C VAL A 264 -22.61 2.13 10.50
N LEU A 265 -23.07 1.92 9.27
CA LEU A 265 -23.83 2.88 8.49
C LEU A 265 -24.99 2.17 7.75
N PRO A 266 -25.97 1.63 8.49
CA PRO A 266 -26.98 0.70 7.93
C PRO A 266 -27.96 1.34 6.96
N ASN A 267 -28.20 2.64 7.07
CA ASN A 267 -29.24 3.37 6.31
C ASN A 267 -28.68 4.08 5.07
N ARG A 268 -27.47 3.75 4.66
CA ARG A 268 -26.81 4.33 3.47
C ARG A 268 -26.41 3.22 2.52
N ASP A 269 -26.56 3.43 1.22
CA ASP A 269 -26.08 2.48 0.22
C ASP A 269 -24.55 2.45 0.19
N GLY A 270 -23.99 1.25 -0.01
CA GLY A 270 -22.55 1.07 -0.07
C GLY A 270 -22.12 -0.39 -0.17
N LEU A 271 -20.87 -0.65 0.14
CA LEU A 271 -20.24 -1.98 0.00
C LEU A 271 -20.44 -2.93 1.20
N GLY A 272 -21.11 -2.48 2.24
CA GLY A 272 -21.36 -3.27 3.45
C GLY A 272 -20.11 -3.55 4.31
N ILE A 273 -19.01 -2.84 4.12
CA ILE A 273 -17.76 -3.06 4.84
C ILE A 273 -17.80 -2.31 6.17
N PRO A 274 -17.77 -2.98 7.33
CA PRO A 274 -17.89 -2.34 8.64
C PRO A 274 -16.57 -1.66 9.05
N VAL A 275 -16.35 -0.45 8.55
CA VAL A 275 -15.16 0.37 8.86
C VAL A 275 -15.20 0.79 10.33
N ASP A 276 -14.13 0.53 11.08
CA ASP A 276 -14.04 0.89 12.51
C ASP A 276 -13.52 2.33 12.72
N VAL A 277 -12.63 2.82 11.84
CA VAL A 277 -11.98 4.15 11.93
C VAL A 277 -11.62 4.66 10.53
N SER A 278 -11.49 5.97 10.40
CA SER A 278 -10.87 6.66 9.26
C SER A 278 -9.61 7.39 9.74
N PHE A 279 -8.54 7.31 8.95
CA PHE A 279 -7.26 7.93 9.26
C PHE A 279 -6.70 8.63 8.02
N ALA A 280 -6.37 9.89 8.16
CA ALA A 280 -5.69 10.69 7.14
C ALA A 280 -4.29 11.08 7.62
N LEU A 281 -3.29 10.86 6.77
CA LEU A 281 -1.90 11.25 7.02
C LEU A 281 -1.51 12.37 6.08
N HIS A 282 -1.17 13.49 6.65
CA HIS A 282 -0.76 14.71 5.97
C HIS A 282 0.62 15.20 6.42
N SER A 283 1.15 16.14 5.69
CA SER A 283 2.29 16.97 6.08
C SER A 283 1.93 18.44 5.96
N ASP A 284 2.33 19.23 6.94
CA ASP A 284 2.08 20.66 7.05
C ASP A 284 3.15 21.49 6.31
N ALA A 285 2.93 22.79 6.16
CA ALA A 285 3.81 23.73 5.47
C ALA A 285 4.49 24.74 6.40
N GLY A 286 4.42 24.59 7.73
CA GLY A 286 5.02 25.50 8.70
C GLY A 286 6.54 25.52 8.66
N VAL A 287 7.16 26.67 8.88
CA VAL A 287 8.62 26.84 8.89
C VAL A 287 9.08 27.47 10.20
N ARG A 288 10.19 26.98 10.75
CA ARG A 288 10.88 27.56 11.91
C ARG A 288 12.15 28.29 11.47
N LYS A 289 12.34 29.49 11.99
CA LYS A 289 13.51 30.34 11.65
C LYS A 289 14.84 29.79 12.18
N ASP A 290 14.76 29.02 13.25
CA ASP A 290 15.89 28.41 13.94
C ASP A 290 16.14 26.96 13.54
N ASP A 291 15.43 26.48 12.52
CA ASP A 291 15.44 25.09 12.07
C ASP A 291 15.01 24.07 13.15
N SER A 292 14.38 24.51 14.22
CA SER A 292 13.77 23.60 15.18
C SER A 292 12.57 22.86 14.57
N VAL A 293 12.20 21.76 15.16
CA VAL A 293 11.11 20.90 14.68
C VAL A 293 9.77 21.62 14.80
N VAL A 294 8.97 21.61 13.74
CA VAL A 294 7.55 22.01 13.77
C VAL A 294 6.73 20.94 14.48
N GLY A 295 6.92 19.67 14.11
CA GLY A 295 6.34 18.52 14.78
C GLY A 295 4.91 18.18 14.38
N THR A 296 4.25 17.34 15.19
CA THR A 296 3.00 16.68 14.85
C THR A 296 1.77 17.38 15.42
N LEU A 297 0.77 17.65 14.56
CA LEU A 297 -0.56 18.18 14.88
C LEU A 297 -1.62 17.10 14.62
N GLY A 298 -2.64 17.02 15.47
CA GLY A 298 -3.80 16.16 15.26
C GLY A 298 -5.07 16.98 15.07
N ILE A 299 -5.92 16.57 14.13
CA ILE A 299 -7.19 17.21 13.82
C ILE A 299 -8.31 16.19 13.92
N TYR A 300 -9.40 16.58 14.55
CA TYR A 300 -10.62 15.79 14.69
C TYR A 300 -11.85 16.72 14.61
N TYR A 301 -13.04 16.13 14.52
CA TYR A 301 -14.27 16.91 14.48
C TYR A 301 -15.38 16.30 15.32
N THR A 302 -15.95 17.10 16.25
CA THR A 302 -17.02 16.66 17.13
C THR A 302 -18.34 17.41 16.95
N ALA A 303 -18.35 18.56 16.28
CA ALA A 303 -19.53 19.41 16.16
C ALA A 303 -20.61 18.89 15.19
N GLY A 304 -20.38 17.79 14.46
CA GLY A 304 -21.36 17.15 13.57
C GLY A 304 -22.48 16.36 14.26
N GLY A 305 -22.73 16.61 15.54
CA GLY A 305 -23.71 15.90 16.36
C GLY A 305 -23.07 15.07 17.48
N ALA A 306 -23.88 14.59 18.43
CA ALA A 306 -23.36 13.86 19.59
C ALA A 306 -22.83 12.45 19.25
N LYS A 307 -23.42 11.81 18.23
CA LYS A 307 -23.16 10.41 17.88
C LYS A 307 -23.10 10.19 16.39
N TYR A 308 -22.39 9.17 15.97
CA TYR A 308 -22.47 8.55 14.65
C TYR A 308 -23.74 7.70 14.50
N ALA A 309 -24.01 7.21 13.28
CA ALA A 309 -25.22 6.45 12.96
C ALA A 309 -25.34 5.14 13.76
N ASP A 310 -24.22 4.52 14.13
CA ASP A 310 -24.16 3.31 14.96
C ASP A 310 -24.31 3.58 16.47
N GLY A 311 -24.56 4.84 16.85
CA GLY A 311 -24.65 5.26 18.24
C GLY A 311 -23.30 5.57 18.92
N THR A 312 -22.17 5.38 18.24
CA THR A 312 -20.84 5.71 18.74
C THR A 312 -20.71 7.22 19.00
N PRO A 313 -20.25 7.65 20.19
CA PRO A 313 -20.03 9.08 20.45
C PRO A 313 -18.98 9.68 19.52
N ARG A 314 -19.23 10.85 18.93
CA ARG A 314 -18.24 11.57 18.09
C ARG A 314 -16.98 11.97 18.86
N HIS A 315 -17.07 12.06 20.19
CA HIS A 315 -15.90 12.24 21.07
C HIS A 315 -14.83 11.15 20.89
N ASN A 316 -15.17 9.98 20.35
CA ASN A 316 -14.22 8.93 20.01
C ASN A 316 -13.19 9.37 18.94
N SER A 317 -13.51 10.35 18.08
CA SER A 317 -12.53 10.94 17.16
C SER A 317 -11.40 11.66 17.92
N ARG A 318 -11.74 12.41 18.98
CA ARG A 318 -10.73 13.03 19.85
C ARG A 318 -9.86 11.99 20.56
N MET A 319 -10.47 10.91 21.07
CA MET A 319 -9.72 9.82 21.73
C MET A 319 -8.79 9.12 20.74
N LEU A 320 -9.26 8.84 19.53
CA LEU A 320 -8.46 8.27 18.45
C LEU A 320 -7.25 9.16 18.13
N THR A 321 -7.49 10.45 17.92
CA THR A 321 -6.43 11.44 17.65
C THR A 321 -5.38 11.47 18.75
N ASP A 322 -5.81 11.51 20.02
CA ASP A 322 -4.89 11.53 21.16
C ASP A 322 -4.04 10.26 21.26
N LEU A 323 -4.65 9.09 21.09
CA LEU A 323 -3.93 7.81 21.12
C LEU A 323 -2.89 7.70 19.98
N VAL A 324 -3.28 8.06 18.76
CA VAL A 324 -2.38 8.02 17.61
C VAL A 324 -1.24 9.02 17.79
N MET A 325 -1.53 10.27 18.17
CA MET A 325 -0.49 11.27 18.42
C MET A 325 0.46 10.88 19.55
N ARG A 326 -0.05 10.32 20.65
CA ARG A 326 0.81 9.85 21.76
C ARG A 326 1.77 8.78 21.28
N GLN A 327 1.30 7.86 20.45
CA GLN A 327 2.13 6.79 19.94
C GLN A 327 3.20 7.33 18.99
N ILE A 328 2.80 8.15 18.00
CA ILE A 328 3.74 8.76 17.04
C ILE A 328 4.81 9.56 17.77
N VAL A 329 4.40 10.52 18.58
CA VAL A 329 5.35 11.43 19.27
C VAL A 329 6.22 10.67 20.27
N GLY A 330 5.66 9.69 20.96
CA GLY A 330 6.41 8.86 21.92
C GLY A 330 7.52 8.05 21.24
N ASP A 331 7.18 7.39 20.13
CA ASP A 331 8.13 6.57 19.38
C ASP A 331 9.22 7.45 18.72
N ILE A 332 8.85 8.60 18.14
CA ILE A 332 9.82 9.54 17.56
C ILE A 332 10.79 10.07 18.64
N ARG A 333 10.27 10.47 19.79
CA ARG A 333 11.12 10.98 20.88
C ARG A 333 12.07 9.94 21.45
N SER A 334 11.65 8.70 21.45
CA SER A 334 12.46 7.60 21.96
C SER A 334 13.57 7.17 21.00
N THR A 335 13.44 7.45 19.71
CA THR A 335 14.31 6.87 18.68
C THR A 335 15.11 7.92 17.89
N PHE A 336 14.51 9.08 17.61
CA PHE A 336 15.07 10.06 16.67
C PHE A 336 15.33 11.42 17.31
N GLU A 337 14.30 12.11 17.80
CA GLU A 337 14.36 13.48 18.28
C GLU A 337 13.65 13.62 19.64
N PRO A 338 14.38 13.64 20.75
CA PRO A 338 13.78 13.75 22.09
C PRO A 338 12.90 14.99 22.29
N ASN A 339 13.17 16.05 21.54
CA ASN A 339 12.43 17.30 21.61
C ASN A 339 11.35 17.42 20.54
N TRP A 340 10.97 16.33 19.87
CA TRP A 340 9.92 16.35 18.87
C TRP A 340 8.66 17.00 19.41
N THR A 341 8.15 18.00 18.70
CA THR A 341 7.04 18.81 19.18
C THR A 341 5.72 18.07 19.00
N ARG A 342 5.02 17.81 20.12
CA ARG A 342 3.62 17.45 20.09
C ARG A 342 2.81 18.73 20.11
N ARG A 343 2.26 19.10 18.96
CA ARG A 343 1.39 20.27 18.81
C ARG A 343 0.03 20.04 19.47
N GLN A 344 -0.85 21.04 19.40
CA GLN A 344 -2.21 20.93 19.92
C GLN A 344 -3.04 19.95 19.09
N MET A 345 -4.16 19.53 19.63
CA MET A 345 -5.21 18.85 18.89
C MET A 345 -6.31 19.85 18.56
N TRP A 346 -6.72 19.91 17.30
CA TRP A 346 -7.73 20.85 16.82
C TRP A 346 -9.07 20.15 16.58
N ASP A 347 -10.15 20.69 17.18
CA ASP A 347 -11.52 20.35 16.82
C ASP A 347 -11.96 21.28 15.68
N LYS A 348 -11.76 20.85 14.43
CA LYS A 348 -11.98 21.67 13.23
C LYS A 348 -12.65 20.87 12.12
N SER A 349 -13.39 21.57 11.25
CA SER A 349 -14.22 20.99 10.20
C SER A 349 -13.46 20.62 8.92
N TYR A 350 -12.23 20.09 9.05
CA TYR A 350 -11.52 19.51 7.92
C TYR A 350 -12.30 18.32 7.34
N LEU A 351 -12.36 18.21 6.02
CA LEU A 351 -13.24 17.24 5.38
C LEU A 351 -12.94 15.79 5.78
N GLU A 352 -11.69 15.39 5.84
CA GLU A 352 -11.30 14.02 6.23
C GLU A 352 -11.55 13.72 7.71
N ALA A 353 -11.69 14.76 8.55
CA ALA A 353 -12.11 14.60 9.95
C ALA A 353 -13.65 14.67 10.13
N LYS A 354 -14.34 15.45 9.27
CA LYS A 354 -15.78 15.76 9.38
C LYS A 354 -16.67 14.80 8.61
N ALA A 355 -16.30 14.49 7.35
CA ALA A 355 -17.17 13.78 6.42
C ALA A 355 -17.32 12.27 6.72
N PRO A 356 -16.31 11.53 7.22
CA PRO A 356 -16.51 10.14 7.58
C PRO A 356 -17.53 9.97 8.70
N GLU A 357 -18.48 9.05 8.51
CA GLU A 357 -19.48 8.69 9.53
C GLU A 357 -18.99 7.60 10.50
N VAL A 358 -17.69 7.59 10.74
CA VAL A 358 -16.98 6.74 11.71
C VAL A 358 -15.98 7.59 12.48
N PRO A 359 -15.45 7.15 13.64
CA PRO A 359 -14.38 7.84 14.33
C PRO A 359 -13.21 8.12 13.37
N SER A 360 -12.85 9.38 13.22
CA SER A 360 -11.87 9.83 12.24
C SER A 360 -10.83 10.78 12.84
N THR A 361 -9.65 10.77 12.29
CA THR A 361 -8.54 11.66 12.64
C THR A 361 -7.70 12.00 11.43
N LEU A 362 -7.22 13.23 11.38
CA LEU A 362 -6.22 13.70 10.44
C LEU A 362 -4.97 14.06 11.24
N ILE A 363 -3.83 13.59 10.80
CA ILE A 363 -2.53 13.86 11.43
C ILE A 363 -1.64 14.59 10.43
N GLU A 364 -1.30 15.82 10.77
CA GLU A 364 -0.18 16.55 10.17
C GLU A 364 1.10 16.07 10.86
N LEU A 365 1.81 15.14 10.22
CA LEU A 365 2.94 14.45 10.85
C LEU A 365 4.09 15.40 11.16
N LEU A 366 4.46 16.21 10.18
CA LEU A 366 5.63 17.09 10.17
C LEU A 366 5.42 18.16 9.11
N SER A 367 6.30 19.17 9.08
CA SER A 367 6.30 20.13 7.97
C SER A 367 7.26 19.73 6.86
N HIS A 368 6.73 19.54 5.65
CA HIS A 368 7.54 19.23 4.46
C HIS A 368 8.37 20.44 3.97
N GLN A 369 8.14 21.64 4.49
CA GLN A 369 8.92 22.84 4.19
C GLN A 369 9.98 23.15 5.24
N ASN A 370 9.93 22.50 6.40
CA ASN A 370 10.84 22.79 7.50
C ASN A 370 12.04 21.84 7.50
N TRP A 371 13.25 22.41 7.42
CA TRP A 371 14.49 21.66 7.45
C TRP A 371 14.58 20.69 8.64
N GLY A 372 14.27 21.19 9.86
CA GLY A 372 14.35 20.38 11.07
C GLY A 372 13.43 19.17 11.09
N ASP A 373 12.33 19.19 10.34
CA ASP A 373 11.43 18.05 10.18
C ASP A 373 11.91 17.12 9.06
N MET A 374 12.37 17.68 7.93
CA MET A 374 12.66 16.91 6.72
C MET A 374 13.93 16.07 6.80
N ILE A 375 14.89 16.41 7.66
CA ILE A 375 16.03 15.53 7.93
C ILE A 375 15.58 14.17 8.49
N TYR A 376 14.46 14.14 9.20
CA TYR A 376 13.80 12.91 9.63
C TYR A 376 12.83 12.39 8.58
N GLY A 377 12.01 13.26 7.98
CA GLY A 377 10.98 12.88 7.03
C GLY A 377 11.50 12.11 5.80
N LEU A 378 12.75 12.34 5.40
CA LEU A 378 13.43 11.60 4.33
C LEU A 378 14.20 10.37 4.81
N ASP A 379 14.20 10.06 6.11
CA ASP A 379 14.80 8.83 6.64
C ASP A 379 13.80 7.67 6.58
N PRO A 380 14.08 6.61 5.80
CA PRO A 380 13.22 5.44 5.72
C PRO A 380 12.99 4.74 7.07
N ASN A 381 13.94 4.81 8.02
CA ASN A 381 13.76 4.25 9.35
C ASN A 381 12.76 5.09 10.17
N PHE A 382 12.78 6.40 10.01
CA PHE A 382 11.76 7.28 10.60
C PHE A 382 10.38 6.97 10.00
N GLN A 383 10.27 6.85 8.69
CA GLN A 383 9.02 6.53 8.01
C GLN A 383 8.46 5.18 8.49
N PHE A 384 9.31 4.15 8.60
CA PHE A 384 8.90 2.85 9.14
C PHE A 384 8.43 2.95 10.60
N THR A 385 9.17 3.66 11.45
CA THR A 385 8.82 3.83 12.86
C THR A 385 7.49 4.56 13.03
N VAL A 386 7.27 5.61 12.26
CA VAL A 386 6.00 6.36 12.24
C VAL A 386 4.86 5.49 11.74
N GLY A 387 5.03 4.78 10.63
CA GLY A 387 4.02 3.85 10.12
C GLY A 387 3.63 2.80 11.16
N ARG A 388 4.63 2.25 11.87
CA ARG A 388 4.40 1.30 12.97
C ARG A 388 3.73 1.95 14.18
N ALA A 389 4.06 3.21 14.50
CA ALA A 389 3.40 3.96 15.56
C ALA A 389 1.92 4.23 15.26
N ILE A 390 1.60 4.60 14.02
CA ILE A 390 0.22 4.76 13.54
C ILE A 390 -0.54 3.44 13.70
N TYR A 391 0.00 2.32 13.20
CA TYR A 391 -0.58 0.99 13.36
C TYR A 391 -0.87 0.66 14.83
N LYS A 392 0.09 0.91 15.74
CA LYS A 392 -0.09 0.69 17.18
C LYS A 392 -1.20 1.58 17.75
N GLY A 393 -1.23 2.85 17.40
CA GLY A 393 -2.25 3.80 17.86
C GLY A 393 -3.66 3.41 17.43
N LEU A 394 -3.84 3.10 16.15
CA LEU A 394 -5.11 2.63 15.58
C LEU A 394 -5.54 1.30 16.20
N GLY A 395 -4.62 0.33 16.27
CA GLY A 395 -4.89 -0.99 16.83
C GLY A 395 -5.33 -0.94 18.30
N ARG A 396 -4.66 -0.13 19.13
CA ARG A 396 -5.03 0.09 20.53
C ARG A 396 -6.42 0.72 20.67
N PHE A 397 -6.73 1.72 19.84
CA PHE A 397 -8.05 2.34 19.85
C PHE A 397 -9.15 1.34 19.51
N VAL A 398 -8.99 0.56 18.44
CA VAL A 398 -9.98 -0.43 18.01
C VAL A 398 -10.12 -1.56 19.04
N ALA A 399 -9.01 -2.04 19.59
CA ALA A 399 -9.01 -3.09 20.60
C ALA A 399 -9.72 -2.63 21.89
N GLN A 400 -9.43 -1.42 22.37
CA GLN A 400 -10.09 -0.83 23.52
C GLN A 400 -11.60 -0.73 23.31
N ARG A 401 -12.05 -0.28 22.14
CA ARG A 401 -13.48 -0.21 21.82
C ARG A 401 -14.15 -1.58 21.77
N LYS A 402 -13.42 -2.60 21.37
CA LYS A 402 -13.92 -3.99 21.26
C LYS A 402 -13.69 -4.81 22.54
N GLY A 403 -13.16 -4.20 23.61
CA GLY A 403 -12.85 -4.90 24.86
C GLY A 403 -11.85 -6.03 24.70
N ARG A 404 -10.85 -5.85 23.81
CA ARG A 404 -9.82 -6.83 23.50
C ARG A 404 -8.44 -6.31 23.88
N GLU A 405 -7.54 -7.23 24.19
CA GLU A 405 -6.12 -6.92 24.26
C GLU A 405 -5.57 -6.70 22.85
N PHE A 406 -4.66 -5.74 22.71
CA PHE A 406 -3.93 -5.49 21.46
C PHE A 406 -2.49 -5.98 21.61
N ILE A 407 -2.17 -7.03 20.89
CA ILE A 407 -0.83 -7.58 20.80
C ILE A 407 -0.23 -7.12 19.47
N VAL A 408 0.94 -6.52 19.53
CA VAL A 408 1.63 -6.01 18.34
C VAL A 408 2.33 -7.16 17.62
N GLN A 409 2.18 -7.22 16.30
CA GLN A 409 2.87 -8.21 15.46
C GLN A 409 4.40 -8.06 15.55
N PRO A 410 5.18 -9.15 15.39
CA PRO A 410 6.64 -9.10 15.46
C PRO A 410 7.26 -8.23 14.36
N LEU A 411 8.49 -7.79 14.57
CA LEU A 411 9.36 -7.30 13.51
C LEU A 411 9.89 -8.48 12.67
N PRO A 412 10.31 -8.24 11.41
CA PRO A 412 11.00 -9.24 10.61
C PRO A 412 12.23 -9.78 11.34
N VAL A 413 12.55 -11.04 11.11
CA VAL A 413 13.79 -11.63 11.65
C VAL A 413 15.02 -10.92 11.06
N GLN A 414 16.13 -10.99 11.78
CA GLN A 414 17.42 -10.46 11.35
C GLN A 414 18.47 -11.57 11.28
N SER A 415 19.60 -11.27 10.66
CA SER A 415 20.75 -12.21 10.54
C SER A 415 20.32 -13.55 9.93
N PHE A 416 19.42 -13.51 8.93
CA PHE A 416 19.06 -14.71 8.20
C PHE A 416 20.25 -15.22 7.40
N ALA A 417 20.57 -16.50 7.54
CA ALA A 417 21.69 -17.14 6.88
C ALA A 417 21.35 -18.59 6.50
N ILE A 418 21.96 -19.06 5.41
CA ILE A 418 21.95 -20.45 4.99
C ILE A 418 23.36 -20.99 5.10
N THR A 419 23.53 -22.12 5.78
CA THR A 419 24.81 -22.77 5.97
C THR A 419 24.75 -24.20 5.42
N ARG A 420 25.69 -24.57 4.54
CA ARG A 420 25.87 -25.94 4.10
C ARG A 420 26.64 -26.71 5.13
N GLU A 421 26.05 -27.67 5.82
CA GLU A 421 26.68 -28.51 6.84
C GLU A 421 27.38 -29.73 6.24
N ALA A 422 26.81 -30.30 5.18
CA ALA A 422 27.35 -31.37 4.39
C ALA A 422 26.71 -31.39 3.00
N LYS A 423 27.15 -32.24 2.09
CA LYS A 423 26.50 -32.42 0.79
C LYS A 423 25.02 -32.76 0.98
N GLY A 424 24.17 -31.95 0.37
CA GLY A 424 22.71 -32.07 0.44
C GLY A 424 22.09 -31.77 1.81
N LYS A 425 22.88 -31.26 2.78
CA LYS A 425 22.38 -30.86 4.12
C LYS A 425 22.63 -29.40 4.38
N TYR A 426 21.58 -28.68 4.67
CA TYR A 426 21.59 -27.24 4.89
C TYR A 426 20.88 -26.86 6.18
N LYS A 427 21.31 -25.75 6.74
CA LYS A 427 20.70 -25.16 7.93
C LYS A 427 20.36 -23.71 7.66
N LEU A 428 19.09 -23.38 7.78
CA LEU A 428 18.61 -22.02 7.88
C LEU A 428 18.75 -21.55 9.32
N SER A 429 19.25 -20.35 9.53
CA SER A 429 19.38 -19.77 10.88
C SER A 429 19.04 -18.28 10.84
N TRP A 430 18.44 -17.78 11.91
CA TRP A 430 18.04 -16.38 12.04
C TRP A 430 18.01 -15.96 13.50
N GLN A 431 17.82 -14.66 13.72
CA GLN A 431 17.59 -14.11 15.05
C GLN A 431 16.29 -13.32 15.10
N PRO A 432 15.54 -13.37 16.23
CA PRO A 432 14.40 -12.48 16.42
C PRO A 432 14.87 -11.04 16.53
N THR A 433 14.12 -10.13 15.93
CA THR A 433 14.33 -8.70 16.11
C THR A 433 13.53 -8.24 17.31
N LYS A 434 14.20 -7.68 18.31
CA LYS A 434 13.55 -7.04 19.45
C LYS A 434 13.01 -5.70 19.01
N ASP A 435 11.75 -5.42 19.38
CA ASP A 435 11.19 -4.07 19.26
C ASP A 435 11.38 -3.35 20.61
N PRO A 436 12.29 -2.36 20.69
CA PRO A 436 12.53 -1.65 21.96
C PRO A 436 11.33 -0.78 22.39
N LEU A 437 10.46 -0.45 21.44
CA LEU A 437 9.29 0.39 21.66
C LEU A 437 8.03 -0.43 21.99
N GLU A 438 8.10 -1.77 21.81
CA GLU A 438 6.92 -2.63 21.98
C GLU A 438 7.33 -4.04 22.45
N PRO A 439 7.46 -4.24 23.77
CA PRO A 439 7.84 -5.55 24.32
C PRO A 439 6.87 -6.69 23.99
N SER A 440 5.59 -6.39 23.70
CA SER A 440 4.59 -7.40 23.33
C SER A 440 4.83 -8.01 21.94
N ALA A 441 5.67 -7.39 21.12
CA ALA A 441 5.94 -7.80 19.73
C ALA A 441 6.92 -8.97 19.57
N MET A 442 7.27 -9.65 20.66
CA MET A 442 8.16 -10.82 20.58
C MET A 442 7.54 -11.96 19.79
N PRO A 443 8.28 -12.58 18.86
CA PRO A 443 7.80 -13.74 18.14
C PRO A 443 7.62 -14.95 19.06
N LYS A 444 6.58 -15.73 18.81
CA LYS A 444 6.31 -17.02 19.47
C LYS A 444 6.72 -18.20 18.60
N LYS A 445 6.68 -18.01 17.27
CA LYS A 445 7.05 -19.03 16.28
C LYS A 445 7.52 -18.38 15.00
N TYR A 446 8.07 -19.19 14.10
CA TYR A 446 8.55 -18.80 12.78
C TYR A 446 7.95 -19.71 11.73
N ILE A 447 7.65 -19.15 10.58
CA ILE A 447 7.12 -19.85 9.41
C ILE A 447 8.18 -19.79 8.33
N ILE A 448 8.57 -20.94 7.81
CA ILE A 448 9.55 -21.08 6.74
C ILE A 448 8.81 -21.27 5.43
N PHE A 449 9.15 -20.45 4.46
CA PHE A 449 8.65 -20.54 3.11
C PHE A 449 9.78 -20.87 2.16
N GLU A 450 9.46 -21.71 1.17
CA GLU A 450 10.35 -22.14 0.09
C GLU A 450 9.71 -21.88 -1.27
N ARG A 451 10.57 -21.60 -2.23
CA ARG A 451 10.29 -21.62 -3.65
C ARG A 451 11.40 -22.37 -4.36
N SER A 452 11.10 -23.34 -5.22
CA SER A 452 12.08 -24.14 -5.97
C SER A 452 11.66 -24.32 -7.41
N GLY A 453 12.61 -24.55 -8.29
CA GLY A 453 12.40 -24.75 -9.72
C GLY A 453 11.72 -23.57 -10.41
N GLY A 454 11.00 -23.83 -11.48
CA GLY A 454 10.21 -22.86 -12.23
C GLY A 454 8.92 -22.38 -11.56
N VAL A 455 8.73 -22.64 -10.26
CA VAL A 455 7.53 -22.24 -9.51
C VAL A 455 7.68 -20.78 -9.08
N LEU A 456 6.75 -19.92 -9.49
CA LEU A 456 6.76 -18.48 -9.15
C LEU A 456 6.43 -18.20 -7.67
N GLY A 457 5.76 -19.12 -6.99
CA GLY A 457 5.19 -18.90 -5.67
C GLY A 457 5.96 -19.54 -4.51
N PHE A 458 6.10 -18.81 -3.41
CA PHE A 458 6.54 -19.38 -2.15
C PHE A 458 5.44 -20.19 -1.48
N HIS A 459 5.75 -21.40 -1.05
CA HIS A 459 4.86 -22.21 -0.24
C HIS A 459 5.46 -22.43 1.15
N LYS A 460 4.59 -22.58 2.14
CA LYS A 460 5.00 -22.87 3.50
C LYS A 460 5.48 -24.32 3.59
N ILE A 461 6.71 -24.50 4.07
CA ILE A 461 7.28 -25.84 4.28
C ILE A 461 7.31 -26.25 5.75
N ALA A 462 7.42 -25.31 6.69
CA ALA A 462 7.49 -25.64 8.11
C ALA A 462 7.02 -24.49 9.02
N GLU A 463 6.70 -24.86 10.27
CA GLU A 463 6.65 -23.95 11.42
C GLU A 463 7.59 -24.46 12.51
N THR A 464 8.25 -23.56 13.21
CA THR A 464 9.14 -23.90 14.32
C THR A 464 9.15 -22.83 15.41
N HIS A 465 9.45 -23.21 16.64
CA HIS A 465 9.75 -22.32 17.75
C HIS A 465 11.26 -22.02 17.88
N ASN A 466 12.09 -22.77 17.15
CA ASN A 466 13.54 -22.59 17.13
C ASN A 466 13.91 -21.46 16.17
N THR A 467 15.11 -20.90 16.33
CA THR A 467 15.72 -19.92 15.45
C THR A 467 16.57 -20.54 14.34
N HIS A 468 16.29 -21.78 14.01
CA HIS A 468 16.91 -22.52 12.92
C HIS A 468 15.99 -23.61 12.39
N PHE A 469 16.27 -24.05 11.17
CA PHE A 469 15.61 -25.18 10.52
C PHE A 469 16.61 -25.92 9.63
N GLU A 470 16.64 -27.24 9.72
CA GLU A 470 17.48 -28.10 8.91
C GLU A 470 16.69 -28.67 7.74
N LEU A 471 17.31 -28.74 6.57
CA LEU A 471 16.68 -29.24 5.35
C LEU A 471 17.67 -30.05 4.51
N LYS A 472 17.11 -30.85 3.61
CA LYS A 472 17.87 -31.65 2.65
C LYS A 472 17.50 -31.21 1.25
N ILE A 473 18.49 -30.81 0.46
CA ILE A 473 18.38 -30.47 -0.95
C ILE A 473 19.36 -31.36 -1.71
N THR A 474 18.86 -32.14 -2.64
CA THR A 474 19.65 -33.15 -3.38
C THR A 474 19.55 -33.02 -4.89
N ASP A 475 18.65 -32.17 -5.37
CA ASP A 475 18.53 -31.78 -6.77
C ASP A 475 19.47 -30.58 -7.08
N ASP A 476 19.45 -30.13 -8.32
CA ASP A 476 20.25 -29.02 -8.85
C ASP A 476 19.43 -27.76 -9.11
N GLU A 477 18.21 -27.73 -8.56
CA GLU A 477 17.39 -26.55 -8.66
C GLU A 477 17.81 -25.45 -7.69
N VAL A 478 17.45 -24.21 -8.02
CA VAL A 478 17.63 -23.09 -7.10
C VAL A 478 16.48 -23.05 -6.11
N HIS A 479 16.79 -23.21 -4.84
CA HIS A 479 15.85 -23.14 -3.73
C HIS A 479 15.97 -21.80 -3.03
N SER A 480 14.88 -21.06 -2.99
CA SER A 480 14.80 -19.75 -2.33
C SER A 480 13.97 -19.83 -1.05
N PHE A 481 14.42 -19.16 0.01
CA PHE A 481 13.79 -19.22 1.33
C PHE A 481 13.55 -17.83 1.89
N LYS A 482 12.46 -17.68 2.63
CA LYS A 482 12.17 -16.52 3.48
C LYS A 482 11.55 -16.97 4.80
N ILE A 483 11.76 -16.18 5.84
CA ILE A 483 11.31 -16.45 7.20
C ILE A 483 10.30 -15.38 7.62
N VAL A 484 9.18 -15.80 8.19
CA VAL A 484 8.17 -14.90 8.77
C VAL A 484 8.05 -15.21 10.26
N ALA A 485 8.22 -14.21 11.11
CA ALA A 485 7.97 -14.31 12.53
C ALA A 485 6.48 -14.14 12.85
N ALA A 486 5.97 -14.84 13.85
CA ALA A 486 4.57 -14.81 14.23
C ALA A 486 4.37 -14.76 15.75
N ASN A 487 3.35 -14.05 16.19
CA ASN A 487 2.79 -14.10 17.55
C ASN A 487 1.26 -14.00 17.48
N ASP A 488 0.58 -13.85 18.63
CA ASP A 488 -0.89 -13.74 18.67
C ASP A 488 -1.41 -12.43 18.06
N GLY A 489 -0.57 -11.43 17.85
CA GLY A 489 -0.89 -10.17 17.20
C GLY A 489 -0.84 -10.24 15.66
N GLY A 490 -0.19 -11.28 15.10
CA GLY A 490 -0.09 -11.46 13.65
C GLY A 490 1.28 -11.90 13.16
N LEU A 491 1.47 -11.69 11.86
CA LEU A 491 2.68 -12.05 11.13
C LEU A 491 3.56 -10.82 10.89
N SER A 492 4.87 -10.99 11.01
CA SER A 492 5.83 -9.97 10.56
C SER A 492 5.82 -9.83 9.03
N PHE A 493 6.41 -8.74 8.51
CA PHE A 493 6.94 -8.79 7.14
C PHE A 493 7.98 -9.92 7.04
N PRO A 494 8.19 -10.51 5.84
CA PRO A 494 9.20 -11.54 5.67
C PRO A 494 10.63 -11.00 5.83
N SER A 495 11.57 -11.92 6.10
CA SER A 495 13.00 -11.66 5.92
C SER A 495 13.30 -11.34 4.46
N GLU A 496 14.56 -10.98 4.18
CA GLU A 496 15.10 -11.10 2.84
C GLU A 496 14.96 -12.53 2.31
N VAL A 497 14.94 -12.65 0.98
CA VAL A 497 15.02 -13.95 0.30
C VAL A 497 16.48 -14.31 0.14
N LEU A 498 16.88 -15.45 0.69
CA LEU A 498 18.15 -16.09 0.39
C LEU A 498 17.89 -17.34 -0.45
N ALA A 499 18.88 -17.73 -1.24
CA ALA A 499 18.79 -18.89 -2.10
C ALA A 499 20.04 -19.78 -1.97
N LEU A 500 19.87 -21.03 -2.34
CA LEU A 500 20.94 -22.02 -2.46
C LEU A 500 20.71 -22.93 -3.67
N CYS A 501 21.77 -23.55 -4.14
CA CYS A 501 21.77 -24.62 -5.13
C CYS A 501 22.82 -25.66 -4.76
N GLU A 502 22.46 -26.95 -4.76
CA GLU A 502 23.44 -28.04 -4.58
C GLU A 502 24.07 -28.37 -5.94
N GLY A 503 25.14 -27.72 -6.31
CA GLY A 503 25.75 -27.87 -7.63
C GLY A 503 26.12 -29.31 -8.01
N GLN A 504 25.97 -29.65 -9.28
CA GLN A 504 26.22 -31.00 -9.81
C GLN A 504 27.67 -31.23 -10.26
N ASN A 505 28.45 -30.17 -10.45
CA ASN A 505 29.84 -30.32 -10.86
C ASN A 505 30.70 -30.72 -9.66
N PRO A 506 31.21 -31.97 -9.60
CA PRO A 506 31.99 -32.44 -8.45
C PRO A 506 33.36 -31.74 -8.33
N ASN A 507 33.83 -31.08 -9.38
CA ASN A 507 35.10 -30.38 -9.41
C ASN A 507 34.96 -28.88 -9.08
N ALA A 508 33.77 -28.34 -9.07
CA ALA A 508 33.50 -26.97 -8.69
C ALA A 508 33.40 -26.81 -7.17
N LYS A 509 34.04 -25.78 -6.64
CA LYS A 509 33.81 -25.38 -5.25
C LYS A 509 32.55 -24.56 -5.16
N PRO A 510 31.69 -24.77 -4.14
CA PRO A 510 30.52 -23.93 -3.96
C PRO A 510 30.91 -22.48 -3.72
N ALA A 511 30.16 -21.58 -4.29
CA ALA A 511 30.29 -20.14 -4.07
C ALA A 511 29.65 -19.73 -2.73
N LEU A 512 30.31 -18.83 -2.01
CA LEU A 512 29.72 -18.16 -0.87
C LEU A 512 29.16 -16.80 -1.33
N ILE A 513 27.86 -16.61 -1.20
CA ILE A 513 27.22 -15.33 -1.51
C ILE A 513 27.01 -14.56 -0.20
N VAL A 514 27.60 -13.37 -0.12
CA VAL A 514 27.44 -12.46 1.02
C VAL A 514 26.57 -11.28 0.61
N ASN A 515 25.35 -11.22 1.17
CA ASN A 515 24.48 -10.06 1.04
C ASN A 515 24.91 -9.00 2.06
N GLY A 516 25.79 -8.08 1.63
CA GLY A 516 26.38 -7.04 2.49
C GLY A 516 25.71 -5.68 2.40
N PHE A 517 24.59 -5.56 1.69
CA PHE A 517 23.93 -4.27 1.49
C PHE A 517 22.99 -3.91 2.64
N THR A 518 23.10 -2.67 3.11
CA THR A 518 22.07 -2.04 3.95
C THR A 518 20.85 -1.71 3.09
N ARG A 519 19.67 -2.09 3.56
CA ARG A 519 18.45 -1.98 2.78
C ARG A 519 17.99 -0.56 2.51
N VAL A 520 18.12 0.30 3.53
CA VAL A 520 17.61 1.66 3.50
C VAL A 520 18.63 2.60 4.10
N ALA A 521 18.75 3.78 3.51
CA ALA A 521 19.58 4.85 4.02
C ALA A 521 18.85 6.18 3.88
N ALA A 522 19.02 7.06 4.89
CA ALA A 522 18.57 8.43 4.81
C ALA A 522 19.35 9.19 3.74
N ALA A 523 18.75 10.26 3.21
CA ALA A 523 19.48 11.22 2.38
C ALA A 523 20.59 11.90 3.20
N GLY A 524 21.78 11.98 2.64
CA GLY A 524 22.86 12.78 3.21
C GLY A 524 22.45 14.24 3.30
N HIS A 525 22.81 14.90 4.38
CA HIS A 525 22.45 16.30 4.58
C HIS A 525 23.60 17.13 5.17
N TYR A 526 23.54 18.40 4.98
CA TYR A 526 24.52 19.36 5.50
C TYR A 526 23.86 20.58 6.12
N SER A 527 24.55 21.20 7.07
CA SER A 527 24.17 22.48 7.66
C SER A 527 25.43 23.27 8.01
N GLN A 528 25.92 24.08 7.08
CA GLN A 528 27.18 24.84 7.21
C GLN A 528 27.10 26.20 6.51
N GLY A 529 27.80 27.20 7.06
CA GLY A 529 27.91 28.51 6.44
C GLY A 529 26.60 29.25 6.21
N GLY A 530 25.60 29.04 7.08
CA GLY A 530 24.27 29.63 6.94
C GLY A 530 23.37 28.96 5.91
N LYS A 531 23.79 27.78 5.37
CA LYS A 531 23.03 26.96 4.43
C LYS A 531 22.73 25.61 5.05
N ALA A 532 21.60 25.05 4.66
CA ALA A 532 21.22 23.67 4.94
C ALA A 532 20.59 23.04 3.71
N GLY A 533 20.75 21.75 3.52
CA GLY A 533 20.19 21.05 2.38
C GLY A 533 20.51 19.56 2.41
N PHE A 534 20.09 18.86 1.36
CA PHE A 534 20.37 17.45 1.15
C PHE A 534 21.43 17.28 0.06
N ASP A 535 22.36 16.32 0.28
CA ASP A 535 23.42 16.00 -0.68
C ASP A 535 22.90 15.05 -1.75
N SER A 536 22.10 15.59 -2.62
CA SER A 536 21.44 14.88 -3.70
C SER A 536 22.35 14.40 -4.84
N LYS A 537 23.65 14.69 -4.77
CA LYS A 537 24.63 14.21 -5.77
C LYS A 537 25.41 13.01 -5.30
N ASN A 538 25.71 12.93 -4.01
CA ASN A 538 26.58 11.90 -3.47
C ASN A 538 25.84 10.94 -2.55
N GLU A 539 24.88 11.41 -1.77
CA GLU A 539 24.13 10.63 -0.79
C GLU A 539 22.63 10.91 -0.86
N PHE A 540 22.01 10.49 -1.96
CA PHE A 540 20.62 10.81 -2.26
C PHE A 540 19.57 9.89 -1.61
N ALA A 541 19.95 9.00 -0.73
CA ALA A 541 19.12 7.97 -0.10
C ALA A 541 18.92 6.70 -0.96
N VAL A 542 18.41 5.67 -0.32
CA VAL A 542 17.99 4.42 -0.97
C VAL A 542 16.54 4.16 -0.60
N PRO A 543 15.57 4.69 -1.34
CA PRO A 543 14.17 4.49 -1.07
C PRO A 543 13.71 3.08 -1.43
N TYR A 544 12.57 2.70 -0.88
CA TYR A 544 11.92 1.42 -1.16
C TYR A 544 11.27 1.33 -2.55
N ILE A 545 11.25 2.40 -3.30
CA ILE A 545 10.57 2.49 -4.57
C ILE A 545 11.45 1.94 -5.67
N ARG A 546 10.97 0.94 -6.41
CA ARG A 546 11.66 0.37 -7.56
C ARG A 546 11.45 1.17 -8.84
N ASP A 547 10.30 1.82 -8.96
CA ASP A 547 10.00 2.66 -10.11
C ASP A 547 10.70 3.99 -9.96
N ILE A 548 11.70 4.21 -10.78
CA ILE A 548 12.51 5.43 -10.79
C ILE A 548 11.74 6.67 -11.23
N SER A 549 10.53 6.54 -11.77
CA SER A 549 9.71 7.69 -12.16
C SER A 549 9.11 8.45 -10.97
N PHE A 550 9.32 8.01 -9.72
CA PHE A 550 8.60 8.51 -8.56
C PHE A 550 9.43 9.10 -7.43
N SER A 551 10.71 8.88 -7.36
CA SER A 551 11.53 9.45 -6.30
C SER A 551 12.10 10.77 -6.78
N GLY A 552 11.65 11.83 -6.21
CA GLY A 552 12.16 13.15 -6.49
C GLY A 552 13.47 13.42 -5.75
N TYR A 553 14.32 14.14 -6.40
CA TYR A 553 15.48 14.75 -5.84
C TYR A 553 15.05 16.05 -5.14
N GLN A 554 15.41 16.22 -3.87
CA GLN A 554 15.09 17.43 -3.13
C GLN A 554 16.34 18.12 -2.62
N SER A 555 16.44 19.43 -2.88
CA SER A 555 17.45 20.29 -2.32
C SER A 555 16.80 21.44 -1.56
N ASN A 556 17.21 21.62 -0.32
CA ASN A 556 16.82 22.78 0.49
C ASN A 556 17.86 23.90 0.47
N ASP A 557 18.83 23.84 -0.42
CA ASP A 557 19.85 24.89 -0.61
C ASP A 557 19.34 25.99 -1.55
N ASN A 558 18.14 26.45 -1.37
CA ASN A 558 17.60 27.55 -2.15
C ASN A 558 18.07 28.90 -1.56
N ARG A 559 19.02 29.51 -2.22
CA ARG A 559 19.54 30.87 -1.84
C ARG A 559 18.48 31.96 -1.87
N ASN A 560 17.41 31.74 -2.65
CA ASN A 560 16.31 32.69 -2.80
C ASN A 560 15.17 32.43 -1.79
N ALA A 561 15.29 31.45 -0.92
CA ALA A 561 14.31 31.19 0.14
C ALA A 561 14.22 32.27 1.22
N GLY A 562 14.89 33.40 1.02
CA GLY A 562 14.85 34.55 1.92
C GLY A 562 15.52 34.25 3.26
N ILE A 563 14.78 34.50 4.33
CA ILE A 563 15.28 34.36 5.70
C ILE A 563 15.20 32.92 6.25
N HIS A 564 14.63 32.02 5.50
CA HIS A 564 14.39 30.62 5.95
C HIS A 564 15.46 29.72 5.36
N ARG A 565 16.34 29.24 6.20
CA ARG A 565 17.31 28.23 5.86
C ARG A 565 16.59 26.90 5.65
N GLY A 566 17.04 26.16 4.65
CA GLY A 566 16.48 24.85 4.38
C GLY A 566 15.07 24.82 3.79
N TRP A 567 14.58 25.95 3.28
CA TRP A 567 13.31 25.98 2.57
C TRP A 567 13.35 25.07 1.34
N SER A 568 12.46 24.11 1.28
CA SER A 568 12.27 23.27 0.11
C SER A 568 11.17 23.84 -0.77
N ASN A 569 11.36 23.81 -2.08
CA ASN A 569 10.33 24.17 -3.04
C ASN A 569 10.20 23.10 -4.13
N THR A 570 9.12 23.17 -4.89
CA THR A 570 8.80 22.21 -5.94
C THR A 570 9.78 22.24 -7.12
N ASP A 571 10.51 23.33 -7.30
CA ASP A 571 11.54 23.44 -8.35
C ASP A 571 12.76 22.57 -8.03
N SER A 572 12.88 22.12 -6.79
CA SER A 572 13.95 21.23 -6.34
C SER A 572 13.62 19.73 -6.48
N VAL A 573 12.44 19.40 -6.95
CA VAL A 573 11.99 18.01 -7.15
C VAL A 573 12.06 17.69 -8.64
N ASP A 574 13.16 17.14 -9.11
CA ASP A 574 13.37 16.94 -10.55
C ASP A 574 13.81 15.54 -10.95
N ASN A 575 14.40 14.77 -10.07
CA ASN A 575 14.93 13.45 -10.38
C ASN A 575 14.34 12.37 -9.48
N VAL A 576 14.44 11.17 -9.98
CA VAL A 576 13.90 9.99 -9.36
C VAL A 576 15.02 9.09 -8.90
N ILE A 577 14.88 8.53 -7.72
CA ILE A 577 15.85 7.64 -7.10
C ILE A 577 15.29 6.24 -7.06
N ALA A 578 15.95 5.31 -7.74
CA ALA A 578 15.59 3.91 -7.72
C ALA A 578 15.92 3.27 -6.36
N GLY A 579 14.99 2.53 -5.82
CA GLY A 579 15.24 1.66 -4.67
C GLY A 579 16.05 0.44 -5.04
N THR A 580 16.71 -0.19 -4.07
CA THR A 580 17.32 -1.50 -4.23
C THR A 580 16.32 -2.60 -3.90
N THR A 581 16.34 -3.67 -4.69
CA THR A 581 15.67 -4.91 -4.30
C THR A 581 16.57 -5.68 -3.33
N PHE A 582 15.96 -6.45 -2.45
CA PHE A 582 16.68 -7.14 -1.40
C PHE A 582 16.89 -8.62 -1.66
N ASP A 583 16.40 -9.09 -2.78
CA ASP A 583 16.44 -10.49 -3.17
C ASP A 583 17.61 -10.78 -4.13
N LEU A 584 18.71 -10.04 -3.96
CA LEU A 584 19.89 -10.11 -4.83
C LEU A 584 20.46 -11.53 -4.94
N VAL A 585 20.43 -12.29 -3.87
CA VAL A 585 20.90 -13.70 -3.87
C VAL A 585 20.00 -14.55 -4.76
N ALA A 586 18.69 -14.40 -4.65
CA ALA A 586 17.73 -15.11 -5.48
C ALA A 586 17.76 -14.65 -6.96
N ALA A 587 18.10 -13.37 -7.21
CA ALA A 587 18.19 -12.82 -8.56
C ALA A 587 19.46 -13.27 -9.30
N HIS A 588 20.60 -13.36 -8.61
CA HIS A 588 21.88 -13.71 -9.23
C HIS A 588 22.26 -15.19 -9.10
N GLY A 589 21.68 -15.89 -8.11
CA GLY A 589 21.97 -17.30 -7.86
C GLY A 589 21.76 -18.23 -9.06
N PRO A 590 20.67 -18.10 -9.85
CA PRO A 590 20.45 -18.91 -11.03
C PRO A 590 21.62 -18.91 -12.02
N SER A 591 22.22 -17.75 -12.29
CA SER A 591 23.38 -17.65 -13.19
C SER A 591 24.62 -18.40 -12.68
N ILE A 592 24.77 -18.56 -11.38
CA ILE A 592 25.83 -19.38 -10.79
C ILE A 592 25.47 -20.87 -10.92
N GLY A 593 24.22 -21.23 -10.70
CA GLY A 593 23.72 -22.60 -10.81
C GLY A 593 23.74 -23.16 -12.23
N GLU A 594 23.54 -22.33 -13.26
CA GLU A 594 23.59 -22.74 -14.68
C GLU A 594 24.94 -23.33 -15.09
N ASP A 595 26.03 -22.89 -14.46
CA ASP A 595 27.37 -23.49 -14.64
C ASP A 595 27.59 -24.79 -13.84
N GLY A 596 26.56 -25.29 -13.17
CA GLY A 596 26.63 -26.49 -12.30
C GLY A 596 27.35 -26.26 -11.00
N MET A 597 27.60 -25.01 -10.65
CA MET A 597 28.26 -24.63 -9.39
C MET A 597 27.21 -24.52 -8.27
N GLY A 598 27.49 -25.11 -7.12
CA GLY A 598 26.68 -24.90 -5.92
C GLY A 598 26.91 -23.52 -5.29
N PHE A 599 25.95 -23.00 -4.61
CA PHE A 599 26.07 -21.77 -3.81
C PHE A 599 25.17 -21.79 -2.58
#